data_6674098517171fdbbf95baef12631aac
#
_entry.id   6674098517171fdbbf95baef12631aac
#
_cell.length_a   1.000
_cell.length_b   1.000
_cell.length_c   1.000
_cell.angle_alpha   90.00
_cell.angle_beta   90.00
_cell.angle_gamma   90.00
#
_symmetry.space_group_name_H-M   'P 1'
#
loop_
_entity.id
_entity.type
_entity.pdbx_description
1 polymer ?
#
loop_
_entity_poly.entity_id
_entity_poly.type
_entity_poly.pdbx_seq_one_letter_code
_entity_poly.pdbx_strand_id
1 'polypeptide(L)'
;LHKKDYARILIYVKSKGESKLAYQCSDEIQAIMKKYYPENSYLVGTTPSTQDIQTTITKDYSRVNVMSLIGVFVVVMWSFKSLIIPLLIMIPIEVAIFVNMAVPYIVGDTMIFIGYIIVSCIQLGATVDYAILTTNNYLECRKTMDKKEAAIGALNLGIPAILTSGSILTCAGYIVYKVSSVAAIGDLGHLIGRGALISMLFVCSLMPAFLVLFDHILMQNEFERIHLFFKKRRERRHARMKRAARRVAGAVWKGKKPLVDSVTSKRKQFEAETKALEDTEMTEMGGSQEKTDSDAEAREKHRRKLRLLGKVRERRKDRKRKMTEKREAGSHEEDH
;
A
#
# COMPACT_ATOMS: atom_id res chain seq x y z
N LEU A 1 49.74 -21.15 15.00
CA LEU A 1 50.29 -19.94 15.61
C LEU A 1 49.64 -19.71 16.97
N HIS A 2 50.43 -19.69 18.04
CA HIS A 2 49.99 -19.45 19.41
C HIS A 2 50.61 -18.13 19.91
N LYS A 3 49.79 -17.22 20.41
CA LYS A 3 50.18 -16.01 21.12
C LYS A 3 49.62 -16.07 22.54
N LYS A 4 50.10 -15.25 23.47
CA LYS A 4 49.64 -15.26 24.87
C LYS A 4 48.11 -15.17 25.03
N ASP A 5 47.45 -14.47 24.11
CA ASP A 5 46.04 -14.15 24.24
C ASP A 5 45.10 -14.94 23.25
N TYR A 6 45.68 -15.57 22.22
CA TYR A 6 44.90 -16.33 21.24
C TYR A 6 45.69 -17.42 20.54
N ALA A 7 45.05 -18.49 20.13
CA ALA A 7 45.55 -19.54 19.28
C ALA A 7 44.82 -19.58 17.94
N ARG A 8 45.54 -19.79 16.84
CA ARG A 8 44.96 -19.92 15.49
C ARG A 8 45.28 -21.27 14.91
N ILE A 9 44.25 -22.01 14.54
CA ILE A 9 44.34 -23.29 13.82
C ILE A 9 43.92 -23.01 12.36
N LEU A 10 44.71 -23.43 11.39
CA LEU A 10 44.39 -23.34 9.98
C LEU A 10 43.96 -24.74 9.49
N ILE A 11 42.73 -24.77 8.95
CA ILE A 11 42.15 -26.01 8.40
C ILE A 11 41.95 -25.78 6.91
N TYR A 12 42.55 -26.68 6.09
CA TYR A 12 42.41 -26.63 4.64
C TYR A 12 41.46 -27.75 4.20
N VAL A 13 40.36 -27.35 3.55
CA VAL A 13 39.36 -28.26 3.00
C VAL A 13 39.49 -28.30 1.49
N LYS A 14 39.65 -29.49 0.90
CA LYS A 14 39.76 -29.67 -0.55
C LYS A 14 38.35 -29.73 -1.17
N SER A 15 37.69 -28.59 -1.27
CA SER A 15 36.36 -28.48 -1.92
C SER A 15 36.23 -27.14 -2.62
N LYS A 16 35.25 -27.02 -3.55
CA LYS A 16 34.87 -25.70 -4.07
C LYS A 16 34.23 -24.88 -2.93
N GLY A 17 34.67 -23.66 -2.72
CA GLY A 17 34.31 -22.84 -1.55
C GLY A 17 32.82 -22.62 -1.34
N GLU A 18 32.00 -22.74 -2.38
CA GLU A 18 30.53 -22.51 -2.34
C GLU A 18 29.74 -23.81 -2.65
N SER A 19 30.31 -24.99 -2.33
CA SER A 19 29.64 -26.27 -2.51
C SER A 19 28.87 -26.68 -1.24
N LYS A 20 27.80 -27.48 -1.41
CA LYS A 20 27.10 -28.11 -0.28
C LYS A 20 28.02 -28.85 0.67
N LEU A 21 29.03 -29.52 0.12
CA LEU A 21 30.03 -30.23 0.90
C LEU A 21 30.87 -29.30 1.76
N ALA A 22 31.28 -28.15 1.20
CA ALA A 22 32.03 -27.15 1.95
C ALA A 22 31.24 -26.58 3.12
N TYR A 23 29.94 -26.32 2.92
CA TYR A 23 29.05 -25.83 3.98
C TYR A 23 28.83 -26.89 5.06
N GLN A 24 28.63 -28.16 4.69
CA GLN A 24 28.53 -29.25 5.67
C GLN A 24 29.82 -29.39 6.52
N CYS A 25 30.99 -29.36 5.87
CA CYS A 25 32.27 -29.38 6.59
C CYS A 25 32.41 -28.17 7.52
N SER A 26 31.96 -26.97 7.09
CA SER A 26 31.95 -25.75 7.92
C SER A 26 31.09 -25.94 9.16
N ASP A 27 29.88 -26.49 9.00
CA ASP A 27 28.94 -26.74 10.10
C ASP A 27 29.49 -27.78 11.08
N GLU A 28 30.10 -28.89 10.59
CA GLU A 28 30.73 -29.90 11.42
C GLU A 28 31.92 -29.35 12.21
N ILE A 29 32.80 -28.58 11.56
CA ILE A 29 33.92 -27.90 12.23
C ILE A 29 33.41 -26.96 13.30
N GLN A 30 32.36 -26.17 13.01
CA GLN A 30 31.77 -25.26 13.98
C GLN A 30 31.14 -26.02 15.16
N ALA A 31 30.48 -27.15 14.92
CA ALA A 31 29.91 -27.99 15.95
C ALA A 31 30.97 -28.57 16.88
N ILE A 32 32.07 -29.08 16.30
CA ILE A 32 33.22 -29.61 17.05
C ILE A 32 33.87 -28.50 17.86
N MET A 33 34.09 -27.33 17.25
CA MET A 33 34.67 -26.16 17.91
C MET A 33 33.85 -25.75 19.13
N LYS A 34 32.52 -25.63 18.99
CA LYS A 34 31.62 -25.27 20.11
C LYS A 34 31.56 -26.32 21.21
N LYS A 35 31.74 -27.60 20.86
CA LYS A 35 31.79 -28.69 21.83
C LYS A 35 32.98 -28.60 22.78
N TYR A 36 34.16 -28.24 22.26
CA TYR A 36 35.39 -28.15 23.04
C TYR A 36 35.71 -26.74 23.56
N TYR A 37 35.25 -25.71 22.83
CA TYR A 37 35.47 -24.30 23.16
C TYR A 37 34.16 -23.51 22.99
N PRO A 38 33.23 -23.64 23.96
CA PRO A 38 31.90 -23.02 23.84
C PRO A 38 31.96 -21.49 23.83
N GLU A 39 32.95 -20.91 24.49
CA GLU A 39 33.11 -19.45 24.60
C GLU A 39 34.43 -19.02 23.92
N ASN A 40 34.39 -17.82 23.32
CA ASN A 40 35.56 -17.16 22.71
C ASN A 40 36.23 -17.93 21.57
N SER A 41 35.49 -18.78 20.86
CA SER A 41 35.96 -19.45 19.65
C SER A 41 35.20 -18.99 18.43
N TYR A 42 35.93 -18.66 17.36
CA TYR A 42 35.37 -18.13 16.13
C TYR A 42 35.92 -18.91 14.94
N LEU A 43 35.01 -19.41 14.09
CA LEU A 43 35.39 -19.97 12.81
C LEU A 43 35.39 -18.85 11.76
N VAL A 44 36.54 -18.56 11.20
CA VAL A 44 36.73 -17.47 10.22
C VAL A 44 37.32 -18.05 8.96
N GLY A 45 36.75 -17.71 7.82
CA GLY A 45 37.21 -18.16 6.51
C GLY A 45 36.23 -17.76 5.41
N THR A 46 36.60 -17.97 4.14
CA THR A 46 35.72 -17.65 3.01
C THR A 46 34.40 -18.42 3.08
N THR A 47 34.45 -19.75 3.25
CA THR A 47 33.26 -20.61 3.30
C THR A 47 32.30 -20.28 4.45
N PRO A 48 32.73 -20.20 5.72
CA PRO A 48 31.84 -19.79 6.80
C PRO A 48 31.23 -18.41 6.60
N SER A 49 32.04 -17.44 6.16
CA SER A 49 31.56 -16.07 5.94
C SER A 49 30.52 -16.02 4.81
N THR A 50 30.74 -16.72 3.70
CA THR A 50 29.75 -16.79 2.62
C THR A 50 28.48 -17.47 3.07
N GLN A 51 28.57 -18.54 3.87
CA GLN A 51 27.41 -19.25 4.43
C GLN A 51 26.59 -18.34 5.37
N ASP A 52 27.24 -17.61 6.27
CA ASP A 52 26.59 -16.66 7.19
C ASP A 52 25.89 -15.52 6.44
N ILE A 53 26.57 -14.99 5.43
CA ILE A 53 26.00 -13.97 4.56
C ILE A 53 24.78 -14.51 3.81
N GLN A 54 24.88 -15.69 3.21
CA GLN A 54 23.78 -16.32 2.47
C GLN A 54 22.56 -16.57 3.37
N THR A 55 22.75 -17.10 4.57
CA THR A 55 21.66 -17.37 5.51
C THR A 55 20.99 -16.09 6.00
N THR A 56 21.77 -15.06 6.30
CA THR A 56 21.27 -13.75 6.73
C THR A 56 20.49 -13.07 5.61
N ILE A 57 21.06 -13.01 4.41
CA ILE A 57 20.42 -12.37 3.26
C ILE A 57 19.13 -13.10 2.85
N THR A 58 19.09 -14.42 2.92
CA THR A 58 17.86 -15.17 2.61
C THR A 58 16.72 -14.82 3.58
N LYS A 59 17.03 -14.64 4.86
CA LYS A 59 16.05 -14.19 5.86
C LYS A 59 15.62 -12.74 5.63
N ASP A 60 16.58 -11.87 5.35
CA ASP A 60 16.32 -10.45 5.13
C ASP A 60 15.56 -10.21 3.81
N TYR A 61 15.84 -11.00 2.77
CA TYR A 61 15.09 -10.95 1.50
C TYR A 61 13.58 -11.04 1.72
N SER A 62 13.13 -12.05 2.46
CA SER A 62 11.69 -12.23 2.71
C SER A 62 11.09 -11.02 3.45
N ARG A 63 11.79 -10.48 4.44
CA ARG A 63 11.33 -9.31 5.19
C ARG A 63 11.27 -8.05 4.32
N VAL A 64 12.35 -7.78 3.58
CA VAL A 64 12.46 -6.60 2.72
C VAL A 64 11.42 -6.67 1.60
N ASN A 65 11.23 -7.83 0.98
CA ASN A 65 10.23 -8.02 -0.08
C ASN A 65 8.81 -7.75 0.44
N VAL A 66 8.44 -8.33 1.59
CA VAL A 66 7.13 -8.10 2.20
C VAL A 66 6.95 -6.63 2.59
N MET A 67 7.96 -5.98 3.16
CA MET A 67 7.88 -4.55 3.50
C MET A 67 7.73 -3.67 2.26
N SER A 68 8.45 -3.98 1.18
CA SER A 68 8.35 -3.27 -0.10
C SER A 68 6.97 -3.42 -0.71
N LEU A 69 6.42 -4.64 -0.71
CA LEU A 69 5.06 -4.93 -1.17
C LEU A 69 4.01 -4.14 -0.37
N ILE A 70 4.12 -4.14 0.95
CA ILE A 70 3.21 -3.37 1.82
C ILE A 70 3.36 -1.88 1.54
N GLY A 71 4.58 -1.37 1.39
CA GLY A 71 4.84 0.04 1.08
C GLY A 71 4.16 0.46 -0.23
N VAL A 72 4.38 -0.29 -1.31
CA VAL A 72 3.75 -0.04 -2.61
C VAL A 72 2.23 -0.17 -2.52
N PHE A 73 1.73 -1.21 -1.84
CA PHE A 73 0.29 -1.40 -1.63
C PHE A 73 -0.35 -0.17 -0.96
N VAL A 74 0.25 0.35 0.11
CA VAL A 74 -0.25 1.53 0.83
C VAL A 74 -0.25 2.78 -0.06
N VAL A 75 0.83 3.03 -0.80
CA VAL A 75 0.94 4.19 -1.71
C VAL A 75 -0.11 4.12 -2.82
N VAL A 76 -0.26 2.96 -3.47
CA VAL A 76 -1.25 2.77 -4.54
C VAL A 76 -2.67 2.83 -3.99
N MET A 77 -2.92 2.25 -2.81
CA MET A 77 -4.20 2.35 -2.10
C MET A 77 -4.58 3.80 -1.81
N TRP A 78 -3.63 4.61 -1.37
CA TRP A 78 -3.85 6.04 -1.13
C TRP A 78 -4.16 6.79 -2.43
N SER A 79 -3.43 6.48 -3.51
CA SER A 79 -3.60 7.12 -4.81
C SER A 79 -4.99 6.86 -5.41
N PHE A 80 -5.42 5.60 -5.42
CA PHE A 80 -6.70 5.20 -6.03
C PHE A 80 -7.88 5.19 -5.06
N LYS A 81 -7.63 5.30 -3.76
CA LYS A 81 -8.66 5.19 -2.71
C LYS A 81 -9.49 3.91 -2.82
N SER A 82 -8.88 2.83 -3.23
CA SER A 82 -9.47 1.49 -3.41
C SER A 82 -8.51 0.45 -2.85
N LEU A 83 -9.04 -0.63 -2.27
CA LEU A 83 -8.24 -1.77 -1.78
C LEU A 83 -7.98 -2.81 -2.88
N ILE A 84 -8.81 -2.86 -3.90
CA ILE A 84 -8.74 -3.86 -4.96
C ILE A 84 -7.74 -3.46 -6.04
N ILE A 85 -7.69 -2.18 -6.40
CA ILE A 85 -6.79 -1.68 -7.45
C ILE A 85 -5.32 -1.98 -7.15
N PRO A 86 -4.78 -1.72 -5.93
CA PRO A 86 -3.41 -2.08 -5.59
C PRO A 86 -3.12 -3.57 -5.79
N LEU A 87 -4.03 -4.43 -5.33
CA LEU A 87 -3.86 -5.87 -5.46
C LEU A 87 -3.79 -6.30 -6.93
N LEU A 88 -4.63 -5.72 -7.76
CA LEU A 88 -4.68 -5.99 -9.20
C LEU A 88 -3.44 -5.49 -9.95
N ILE A 89 -2.90 -4.34 -9.56
CA ILE A 89 -1.68 -3.75 -10.13
C ILE A 89 -0.46 -4.58 -9.74
N MET A 90 -0.39 -5.08 -8.51
CA MET A 90 0.78 -5.79 -8.01
C MET A 90 0.97 -7.16 -8.65
N ILE A 91 -0.11 -7.87 -9.02
CA ILE A 91 0.00 -9.23 -9.61
C ILE A 91 0.86 -9.26 -10.88
N PRO A 92 0.60 -8.45 -11.93
CA PRO A 92 1.45 -8.45 -13.13
C PRO A 92 2.90 -8.06 -12.87
N ILE A 93 3.14 -7.17 -11.91
CA ILE A 93 4.48 -6.71 -11.55
C ILE A 93 5.26 -7.84 -10.85
N GLU A 94 4.65 -8.52 -9.88
CA GLU A 94 5.26 -9.67 -9.21
C GLU A 94 5.56 -10.80 -10.19
N VAL A 95 4.65 -11.10 -11.10
CA VAL A 95 4.90 -12.10 -12.16
C VAL A 95 6.10 -11.71 -13.00
N ALA A 96 6.24 -10.44 -13.38
CA ALA A 96 7.39 -9.95 -14.14
C ALA A 96 8.70 -10.06 -13.36
N ILE A 97 8.69 -9.80 -12.05
CA ILE A 97 9.85 -9.99 -11.16
C ILE A 97 10.23 -11.47 -11.08
N PHE A 98 9.27 -12.36 -10.86
CA PHE A 98 9.54 -13.81 -10.83
C PHE A 98 10.10 -14.33 -12.15
N VAL A 99 9.56 -13.89 -13.29
CA VAL A 99 10.09 -14.26 -14.61
C VAL A 99 11.52 -13.74 -14.76
N ASN A 100 11.82 -12.51 -14.38
CA ASN A 100 13.17 -11.97 -14.43
C ASN A 100 14.15 -12.80 -13.57
N MET A 101 13.73 -13.20 -12.38
CA MET A 101 14.54 -14.01 -11.47
C MET A 101 14.71 -15.48 -11.94
N ALA A 102 13.76 -16.01 -12.73
CA ALA A 102 13.84 -17.35 -13.27
C ALA A 102 14.83 -17.48 -14.45
N VAL A 103 15.06 -16.40 -15.20
CA VAL A 103 15.94 -16.43 -16.39
C VAL A 103 17.35 -16.93 -16.10
N PRO A 104 18.08 -16.47 -15.06
CA PRO A 104 19.42 -16.98 -14.75
C PRO A 104 19.45 -18.49 -14.48
N TYR A 105 18.41 -19.00 -13.81
CA TYR A 105 18.28 -20.43 -13.55
C TYR A 105 18.11 -21.23 -14.85
N ILE A 106 17.34 -20.72 -15.82
CA ILE A 106 17.11 -21.38 -17.12
C ILE A 106 18.36 -21.34 -17.98
N VAL A 107 19.10 -20.23 -17.95
CA VAL A 107 20.33 -20.03 -18.75
C VAL A 107 21.54 -20.76 -18.10
N GLY A 108 21.45 -21.08 -16.81
CA GLY A 108 22.55 -21.70 -16.06
C GLY A 108 23.59 -20.72 -15.54
N ASP A 109 23.22 -19.42 -15.48
CA ASP A 109 24.10 -18.38 -14.96
C ASP A 109 24.07 -18.37 -13.43
N THR A 110 25.22 -18.04 -12.82
CA THR A 110 25.31 -17.82 -11.37
C THR A 110 24.90 -16.39 -11.05
N MET A 111 24.04 -16.22 -10.06
CA MET A 111 23.55 -14.91 -9.63
C MET A 111 24.05 -14.57 -8.24
N ILE A 112 24.50 -13.35 -8.05
CA ILE A 112 24.89 -12.84 -6.74
C ILE A 112 23.64 -12.75 -5.86
N PHE A 113 23.67 -13.40 -4.69
CA PHE A 113 22.50 -13.46 -3.80
C PHE A 113 22.00 -12.08 -3.31
N ILE A 114 22.90 -11.08 -3.16
CA ILE A 114 22.50 -9.67 -2.89
C ILE A 114 21.68 -9.10 -4.05
N GLY A 115 21.93 -9.55 -5.28
CA GLY A 115 21.20 -9.12 -6.47
C GLY A 115 19.71 -9.36 -6.40
N TYR A 116 19.27 -10.44 -5.76
CA TYR A 116 17.85 -10.75 -5.57
C TYR A 116 17.11 -9.64 -4.83
N ILE A 117 17.65 -9.17 -3.71
CA ILE A 117 17.01 -8.13 -2.89
C ILE A 117 16.97 -6.81 -3.65
N ILE A 118 18.13 -6.40 -4.16
CA ILE A 118 18.29 -5.11 -4.83
C ILE A 118 17.39 -5.03 -6.06
N VAL A 119 17.43 -6.06 -6.91
CA VAL A 119 16.69 -6.06 -8.18
C VAL A 119 15.19 -6.16 -7.95
N SER A 120 14.72 -7.00 -7.01
CA SER A 120 13.30 -7.09 -6.68
C SER A 120 12.74 -5.73 -6.22
N CYS A 121 13.44 -5.05 -5.31
CA CYS A 121 13.00 -3.75 -4.81
C CYS A 121 13.02 -2.66 -5.90
N ILE A 122 14.10 -2.60 -6.69
CA ILE A 122 14.23 -1.59 -7.76
C ILE A 122 13.19 -1.86 -8.85
N GLN A 123 13.04 -3.11 -9.27
CA GLN A 123 12.09 -3.48 -10.31
C GLN A 123 10.66 -3.19 -9.88
N LEU A 124 10.27 -3.54 -8.64
CA LEU A 124 8.97 -3.22 -8.09
C LEU A 124 8.72 -1.70 -8.11
N GLY A 125 9.66 -0.90 -7.58
CA GLY A 125 9.54 0.55 -7.52
C GLY A 125 9.50 1.22 -8.89
N ALA A 126 10.34 0.78 -9.82
CA ALA A 126 10.44 1.38 -11.17
C ALA A 126 9.27 1.01 -12.09
N THR A 127 8.57 -0.08 -11.83
CA THR A 127 7.51 -0.59 -12.73
C THR A 127 6.10 -0.31 -12.24
N VAL A 128 5.93 0.00 -10.96
CA VAL A 128 4.62 0.34 -10.40
C VAL A 128 4.01 1.58 -11.07
N ASP A 129 4.84 2.56 -11.45
CA ASP A 129 4.38 3.79 -12.09
C ASP A 129 3.75 3.51 -13.47
N TYR A 130 4.28 2.54 -14.23
CA TYR A 130 3.70 2.13 -15.51
C TYR A 130 2.29 1.54 -15.35
N ALA A 131 2.13 0.71 -14.34
CA ALA A 131 0.85 0.08 -14.02
C ALA A 131 -0.16 1.10 -13.48
N ILE A 132 0.28 2.05 -12.64
CA ILE A 132 -0.54 3.18 -12.17
C ILE A 132 -1.01 4.03 -13.35
N LEU A 133 -0.10 4.40 -14.26
CA LEU A 133 -0.42 5.20 -15.45
C LEU A 133 -1.46 4.49 -16.33
N THR A 134 -1.23 3.21 -16.64
CA THR A 134 -2.15 2.41 -17.46
C THR A 134 -3.52 2.30 -16.79
N THR A 135 -3.56 2.07 -15.48
CA THR A 135 -4.81 1.98 -14.72
C THR A 135 -5.57 3.30 -14.69
N ASN A 136 -4.88 4.43 -14.47
CA ASN A 136 -5.49 5.75 -14.50
C ASN A 136 -6.10 6.07 -15.86
N ASN A 137 -5.34 5.83 -16.93
CA ASN A 137 -5.81 6.04 -18.30
C ASN A 137 -7.03 5.14 -18.60
N TYR A 138 -7.01 3.89 -18.14
CA TYR A 138 -8.13 2.98 -18.28
C TYR A 138 -9.40 3.49 -17.59
N LEU A 139 -9.28 3.89 -16.32
CA LEU A 139 -10.42 4.43 -15.57
C LEU A 139 -10.96 5.72 -16.18
N GLU A 140 -10.12 6.53 -16.82
CA GLU A 140 -10.53 7.74 -17.51
C GLU A 140 -11.25 7.43 -18.83
N CYS A 141 -10.69 6.59 -19.67
CA CYS A 141 -11.32 6.14 -20.92
C CYS A 141 -12.62 5.39 -20.67
N ARG A 142 -12.71 4.63 -19.60
CA ARG A 142 -13.88 3.82 -19.22
C ARG A 142 -15.10 4.66 -18.87
N LYS A 143 -14.94 5.95 -18.58
CA LYS A 143 -16.08 6.86 -18.34
C LYS A 143 -16.89 7.13 -19.63
N THR A 144 -16.28 6.99 -20.78
CA THR A 144 -16.86 7.36 -22.09
C THR A 144 -16.87 6.23 -23.10
N MET A 145 -16.10 5.18 -22.88
CA MET A 145 -15.89 4.07 -23.82
C MET A 145 -16.24 2.71 -23.19
N ASP A 146 -16.47 1.71 -24.04
CA ASP A 146 -16.62 0.33 -23.60
C ASP A 146 -15.30 -0.23 -23.07
N LYS A 147 -15.39 -1.30 -22.24
CA LYS A 147 -14.23 -1.88 -21.55
C LYS A 147 -13.07 -2.27 -22.46
N LYS A 148 -13.35 -2.79 -23.66
CA LYS A 148 -12.29 -3.16 -24.62
C LYS A 148 -11.68 -1.93 -25.29
N GLU A 149 -12.49 -0.97 -25.68
CA GLU A 149 -12.04 0.28 -26.28
C GLU A 149 -11.28 1.13 -25.27
N ALA A 150 -11.72 1.16 -24.02
CA ALA A 150 -11.03 1.83 -22.93
C ALA A 150 -9.63 1.24 -22.67
N ALA A 151 -9.46 -0.08 -22.77
CA ALA A 151 -8.17 -0.73 -22.62
C ALA A 151 -7.20 -0.36 -23.75
N ILE A 152 -7.69 -0.32 -25.00
CA ILE A 152 -6.91 0.12 -26.15
C ILE A 152 -6.55 1.61 -26.03
N GLY A 153 -7.52 2.44 -25.64
CA GLY A 153 -7.31 3.87 -25.41
C GLY A 153 -6.28 4.15 -24.31
N ALA A 154 -6.36 3.41 -23.21
CA ALA A 154 -5.41 3.51 -22.10
C ALA A 154 -3.97 3.16 -22.51
N LEU A 155 -3.83 2.11 -23.33
CA LEU A 155 -2.53 1.73 -23.88
C LEU A 155 -2.00 2.81 -24.81
N ASN A 156 -2.79 3.29 -25.78
CA ASN A 156 -2.35 4.31 -26.72
C ASN A 156 -1.87 5.59 -26.02
N LEU A 157 -2.50 5.97 -24.92
CA LEU A 157 -2.09 7.11 -24.11
C LEU A 157 -0.85 6.81 -23.26
N GLY A 158 -0.71 5.59 -22.76
CA GLY A 158 0.36 5.20 -21.84
C GLY A 158 1.66 4.75 -22.52
N ILE A 159 1.56 4.09 -23.68
CA ILE A 159 2.70 3.48 -24.40
C ILE A 159 3.88 4.44 -24.60
N PRO A 160 3.71 5.70 -25.08
CA PRO A 160 4.86 6.58 -25.29
C PRO A 160 5.66 6.83 -24.00
N ALA A 161 4.99 7.04 -22.89
CA ALA A 161 5.64 7.28 -21.59
C ALA A 161 6.31 6.00 -21.06
N ILE A 162 5.64 4.86 -21.16
CA ILE A 162 6.15 3.55 -20.68
C ILE A 162 7.38 3.15 -21.52
N LEU A 163 7.31 3.27 -22.85
CA LEU A 163 8.43 2.92 -23.73
C LEU A 163 9.64 3.84 -23.50
N THR A 164 9.44 5.15 -23.37
CA THR A 164 10.56 6.07 -23.13
C THR A 164 11.25 5.77 -21.81
N SER A 165 10.53 5.70 -20.69
CA SER A 165 11.15 5.48 -19.40
C SER A 165 11.69 4.04 -19.24
N GLY A 166 10.96 3.04 -19.74
CA GLY A 166 11.40 1.65 -19.74
C GLY A 166 12.66 1.44 -20.60
N SER A 167 12.74 2.07 -21.77
CA SER A 167 13.92 2.00 -22.62
C SER A 167 15.13 2.68 -21.98
N ILE A 168 14.95 3.84 -21.34
CA ILE A 168 16.04 4.52 -20.62
C ILE A 168 16.60 3.62 -19.53
N LEU A 169 15.74 3.02 -18.69
CA LEU A 169 16.19 2.15 -17.61
C LEU A 169 16.86 0.88 -18.15
N THR A 170 16.32 0.30 -19.22
CA THR A 170 16.90 -0.85 -19.91
C THR A 170 18.29 -0.53 -20.45
N CYS A 171 18.42 0.56 -21.21
CA CYS A 171 19.70 1.00 -21.76
C CYS A 171 20.72 1.31 -20.66
N ALA A 172 20.32 2.02 -19.61
CA ALA A 172 21.18 2.32 -18.48
C ALA A 172 21.71 1.04 -17.82
N GLY A 173 20.86 0.04 -17.58
CA GLY A 173 21.25 -1.25 -17.04
C GLY A 173 22.27 -1.98 -17.93
N TYR A 174 22.03 -2.05 -19.23
CA TYR A 174 22.96 -2.68 -20.15
C TYR A 174 24.26 -1.89 -20.33
N ILE A 175 24.26 -0.57 -20.25
CA ILE A 175 25.48 0.26 -20.26
C ILE A 175 26.30 -0.07 -19.01
N VAL A 176 25.69 -0.11 -17.82
CA VAL A 176 26.38 -0.49 -16.58
C VAL A 176 27.01 -1.88 -16.70
N TYR A 177 26.28 -2.84 -17.26
CA TYR A 177 26.79 -4.18 -17.52
C TYR A 177 28.07 -4.20 -18.38
N LYS A 178 28.09 -3.38 -19.43
CA LYS A 178 29.23 -3.33 -20.37
C LYS A 178 30.41 -2.50 -19.91
N VAL A 179 30.17 -1.45 -19.14
CA VAL A 179 31.19 -0.48 -18.75
C VAL A 179 31.81 -0.81 -17.38
N SER A 180 31.08 -1.51 -16.51
CA SER A 180 31.57 -1.80 -15.17
C SER A 180 32.76 -2.76 -15.18
N SER A 181 33.84 -2.34 -14.53
CA SER A 181 35.00 -3.22 -14.26
C SER A 181 34.79 -4.17 -13.09
N VAL A 182 33.76 -3.94 -12.27
CA VAL A 182 33.37 -4.78 -11.14
C VAL A 182 32.27 -5.71 -11.58
N ALA A 183 32.55 -7.02 -11.65
CA ALA A 183 31.61 -8.03 -12.13
C ALA A 183 30.24 -7.96 -11.40
N ALA A 184 30.25 -7.80 -10.07
CA ALA A 184 29.05 -7.70 -9.27
C ALA A 184 28.14 -6.54 -9.68
N ILE A 185 28.70 -5.37 -9.99
CA ILE A 185 27.94 -4.20 -10.43
C ILE A 185 27.45 -4.40 -11.86
N GLY A 186 28.24 -5.03 -12.72
CA GLY A 186 27.84 -5.40 -14.06
C GLY A 186 26.62 -6.33 -14.05
N ASP A 187 26.67 -7.41 -13.27
CA ASP A 187 25.58 -8.38 -13.15
C ASP A 187 24.29 -7.72 -12.62
N LEU A 188 24.40 -6.83 -11.63
CA LEU A 188 23.27 -6.04 -11.16
C LEU A 188 22.68 -5.15 -12.27
N GLY A 189 23.53 -4.48 -13.04
CA GLY A 189 23.12 -3.69 -14.20
C GLY A 189 22.37 -4.52 -15.23
N HIS A 190 22.87 -5.70 -15.56
CA HIS A 190 22.22 -6.65 -16.48
C HIS A 190 20.83 -7.08 -15.97
N LEU A 191 20.76 -7.45 -14.68
CA LEU A 191 19.50 -7.88 -14.06
C LEU A 191 18.45 -6.76 -14.05
N ILE A 192 18.84 -5.53 -13.73
CA ILE A 192 17.96 -4.36 -13.71
C ILE A 192 17.49 -4.04 -15.14
N GLY A 193 18.40 -3.99 -16.11
CA GLY A 193 18.06 -3.68 -17.50
C GLY A 193 17.11 -4.70 -18.11
N ARG A 194 17.37 -5.99 -17.90
CA ARG A 194 16.50 -7.08 -18.33
C ARG A 194 15.17 -7.06 -17.60
N GLY A 195 15.18 -6.81 -16.28
CA GLY A 195 13.98 -6.69 -15.47
C GLY A 195 13.07 -5.57 -15.92
N ALA A 196 13.63 -4.42 -16.26
CA ALA A 196 12.89 -3.28 -16.81
C ALA A 196 12.20 -3.62 -18.14
N LEU A 197 12.92 -4.29 -19.04
CA LEU A 197 12.37 -4.73 -20.33
C LEU A 197 11.23 -5.73 -20.15
N ILE A 198 11.44 -6.77 -19.32
CA ILE A 198 10.41 -7.77 -19.03
C ILE A 198 9.17 -7.10 -18.43
N SER A 199 9.35 -6.26 -17.42
CA SER A 199 8.23 -5.56 -16.75
C SER A 199 7.47 -4.65 -17.70
N MET A 200 8.17 -3.91 -18.56
CA MET A 200 7.55 -3.07 -19.58
C MET A 200 6.65 -3.91 -20.53
N LEU A 201 7.15 -5.05 -20.99
CA LEU A 201 6.38 -5.97 -21.84
C LEU A 201 5.16 -6.53 -21.13
N PHE A 202 5.32 -6.92 -19.85
CA PHE A 202 4.23 -7.46 -19.05
C PHE A 202 3.16 -6.40 -18.75
N VAL A 203 3.56 -5.19 -18.42
CA VAL A 203 2.59 -4.10 -18.19
C VAL A 203 1.84 -3.78 -19.47
N CYS A 204 2.51 -3.71 -20.62
CA CYS A 204 1.82 -3.43 -21.88
C CYS A 204 0.90 -4.57 -22.36
N SER A 205 1.18 -5.82 -22.02
CA SER A 205 0.40 -6.98 -22.47
C SER A 205 -0.62 -7.48 -21.46
N LEU A 206 -0.17 -7.77 -20.23
CA LEU A 206 -1.01 -8.35 -19.19
C LEU A 206 -1.92 -7.32 -18.49
N MET A 207 -1.42 -6.11 -18.26
CA MET A 207 -2.17 -5.14 -17.49
C MET A 207 -3.52 -4.78 -18.11
N PRO A 208 -3.64 -4.50 -19.43
CA PRO A 208 -4.93 -4.23 -20.07
C PRO A 208 -5.88 -5.43 -19.97
N ALA A 209 -5.35 -6.65 -20.12
CA ALA A 209 -6.16 -7.86 -20.00
C ALA A 209 -6.75 -8.01 -18.58
N PHE A 210 -5.94 -7.77 -17.55
CA PHE A 210 -6.40 -7.77 -16.16
C PHE A 210 -7.44 -6.67 -15.91
N LEU A 211 -7.24 -5.46 -16.43
CA LEU A 211 -8.21 -4.37 -16.27
C LEU A 211 -9.55 -4.69 -16.91
N VAL A 212 -9.57 -5.29 -18.09
CA VAL A 212 -10.81 -5.73 -18.76
C VAL A 212 -11.47 -6.88 -18.03
N LEU A 213 -10.70 -7.84 -17.52
CA LEU A 213 -11.21 -8.99 -16.77
C LEU A 213 -11.89 -8.56 -15.46
N PHE A 214 -11.26 -7.64 -14.74
CA PHE A 214 -11.72 -7.15 -13.45
C PHE A 214 -12.51 -5.84 -13.52
N ASP A 215 -12.93 -5.41 -14.74
CA ASP A 215 -13.67 -4.16 -14.99
C ASP A 215 -14.88 -3.99 -14.08
N HIS A 216 -15.65 -5.07 -13.89
CA HIS A 216 -16.84 -5.06 -13.04
C HIS A 216 -16.52 -4.66 -11.58
N ILE A 217 -15.38 -5.09 -11.07
CA ILE A 217 -14.93 -4.81 -9.70
C ILE A 217 -14.34 -3.40 -9.61
N LEU A 218 -13.60 -2.99 -10.66
CA LEU A 218 -13.00 -1.66 -10.76
C LEU A 218 -14.03 -0.54 -10.83
N MET A 219 -15.12 -0.75 -11.57
CA MET A 219 -16.18 0.23 -11.75
C MET A 219 -17.16 0.29 -10.57
N GLN A 220 -17.19 -0.72 -9.71
CA GLN A 220 -17.90 -0.66 -8.45
C GLN A 220 -17.05 0.14 -7.46
N ASN A 221 -17.28 1.47 -7.40
CA ASN A 221 -16.61 2.34 -6.44
C ASN A 221 -16.71 1.77 -5.02
N GLU A 222 -15.66 1.13 -4.54
CA GLU A 222 -15.60 0.59 -3.17
C GLU A 222 -15.83 1.68 -2.13
N PHE A 223 -15.41 2.90 -2.43
CA PHE A 223 -15.65 4.05 -1.56
C PHE A 223 -17.13 4.40 -1.44
N GLU A 224 -17.90 4.28 -2.50
CA GLU A 224 -19.37 4.40 -2.40
C GLU A 224 -19.97 3.26 -1.59
N ARG A 225 -19.48 2.02 -1.75
CA ARG A 225 -19.90 0.89 -0.91
C ARG A 225 -19.58 1.08 0.56
N ILE A 226 -18.37 1.53 0.86
CA ILE A 226 -17.94 1.83 2.22
C ILE A 226 -18.76 2.99 2.78
N HIS A 227 -18.93 4.07 2.01
CA HIS A 227 -19.77 5.21 2.40
C HIS A 227 -21.25 4.81 2.59
N LEU A 228 -21.80 3.99 1.71
CA LEU A 228 -23.15 3.44 1.82
C LEU A 228 -23.26 2.49 3.02
N PHE A 229 -22.23 1.68 3.31
CA PHE A 229 -22.21 0.81 4.48
C PHE A 229 -22.21 1.62 5.78
N PHE A 230 -21.37 2.64 5.89
CA PHE A 230 -21.36 3.53 7.05
C PHE A 230 -22.64 4.37 7.16
N LYS A 231 -23.18 4.84 6.03
CA LYS A 231 -24.47 5.53 5.98
C LYS A 231 -25.60 4.62 6.46
N LYS A 232 -25.67 3.39 5.97
CA LYS A 232 -26.66 2.39 6.38
C LYS A 232 -26.52 1.98 7.84
N ARG A 233 -25.27 1.91 8.34
CA ARG A 233 -24.99 1.66 9.76
C ARG A 233 -25.40 2.83 10.64
N ARG A 234 -25.16 4.07 10.18
CA ARG A 234 -25.61 5.32 10.83
C ARG A 234 -27.13 5.39 10.86
N GLU A 235 -27.81 5.09 9.77
CA GLU A 235 -29.27 5.04 9.69
C GLU A 235 -29.88 3.97 10.62
N ARG A 236 -29.28 2.78 10.68
CA ARG A 236 -29.70 1.72 11.63
C ARG A 236 -29.50 2.15 13.10
N ARG A 237 -28.42 2.88 13.43
CA ARG A 237 -28.22 3.43 14.76
C ARG A 237 -29.27 4.50 15.07
N HIS A 238 -29.56 5.40 14.14
CA HIS A 238 -30.62 6.41 14.29
C HIS A 238 -32.02 5.77 14.41
N ALA A 239 -32.31 4.73 13.65
CA ALA A 239 -33.57 3.99 13.76
C ALA A 239 -33.70 3.28 15.12
N ARG A 240 -32.60 2.68 15.63
CA ARG A 240 -32.57 2.09 16.99
C ARG A 240 -32.78 3.15 18.07
N MET A 241 -32.14 4.30 17.96
CA MET A 241 -32.34 5.42 18.89
C MET A 241 -33.76 5.99 18.84
N LYS A 242 -34.37 6.12 17.63
CA LYS A 242 -35.78 6.52 17.51
C LYS A 242 -36.73 5.51 18.14
N ARG A 243 -36.46 4.18 17.98
CA ARG A 243 -37.25 3.14 18.64
C ARG A 243 -37.07 3.16 20.17
N ALA A 244 -35.84 3.35 20.63
CA ALA A 244 -35.56 3.50 22.07
C ALA A 244 -36.23 4.76 22.64
N ALA A 245 -36.14 5.90 21.95
CA ALA A 245 -36.83 7.13 22.34
C ALA A 245 -38.37 6.99 22.38
N ARG A 246 -38.96 6.27 21.40
CA ARG A 246 -40.40 5.95 21.42
C ARG A 246 -40.79 5.04 22.60
N ARG A 247 -39.96 4.05 22.93
CA ARG A 247 -40.16 3.18 24.12
C ARG A 247 -40.07 3.98 25.42
N VAL A 248 -39.12 4.91 25.51
CA VAL A 248 -38.94 5.80 26.66
C VAL A 248 -40.12 6.77 26.78
N ALA A 249 -40.53 7.38 25.65
CA ALA A 249 -41.71 8.27 25.62
C ALA A 249 -42.98 7.50 26.05
N GLY A 250 -43.16 6.24 25.57
CA GLY A 250 -44.28 5.41 25.99
C GLY A 250 -44.20 4.99 27.48
N ALA A 251 -43.01 4.80 28.03
CA ALA A 251 -42.81 4.51 29.46
C ALA A 251 -43.06 5.74 30.36
N VAL A 252 -42.67 6.92 29.87
CA VAL A 252 -42.96 8.21 30.58
C VAL A 252 -44.44 8.46 30.62
N TRP A 253 -45.15 8.20 29.51
CA TRP A 253 -46.62 8.34 29.46
C TRP A 253 -47.33 7.40 30.42
N LYS A 254 -46.75 6.23 30.75
CA LYS A 254 -47.25 5.27 31.76
C LYS A 254 -46.77 5.58 33.20
N GLY A 255 -46.25 6.79 33.47
CA GLY A 255 -45.91 7.26 34.84
C GLY A 255 -44.59 6.70 35.41
N LYS A 256 -43.66 6.16 34.61
CA LYS A 256 -42.36 5.66 35.09
C LYS A 256 -41.23 6.67 34.81
N LYS A 257 -40.92 7.52 35.77
CA LYS A 257 -39.94 8.62 35.71
C LYS A 257 -38.44 8.29 35.62
N PRO A 258 -37.89 7.12 35.94
CA PRO A 258 -36.42 7.04 36.11
C PRO A 258 -35.59 6.75 34.84
N LEU A 259 -36.19 6.66 33.67
CA LEU A 259 -35.42 6.34 32.44
C LEU A 259 -34.96 7.55 31.60
N VAL A 260 -35.50 8.76 31.90
CA VAL A 260 -35.20 9.97 31.12
C VAL A 260 -33.78 10.46 31.34
N ASP A 261 -33.26 10.34 32.55
CA ASP A 261 -31.89 10.79 32.89
C ASP A 261 -30.79 9.92 32.24
N SER A 262 -31.03 8.65 32.11
CA SER A 262 -30.10 7.70 31.44
C SER A 262 -29.98 7.92 29.94
N VAL A 263 -31.07 8.30 29.27
CA VAL A 263 -31.08 8.56 27.82
C VAL A 263 -30.47 9.91 27.49
N THR A 264 -30.66 10.90 28.33
CA THR A 264 -30.08 12.25 28.20
C THR A 264 -28.56 12.20 28.40
N SER A 265 -28.10 11.42 29.34
CA SER A 265 -26.67 11.16 29.58
C SER A 265 -25.99 10.48 28.38
N LYS A 266 -26.60 9.42 27.84
CA LYS A 266 -26.08 8.73 26.63
C LYS A 266 -26.08 9.58 25.37
N ARG A 267 -27.04 10.49 25.25
CA ARG A 267 -27.09 11.45 24.13
C ARG A 267 -25.95 12.46 24.22
N LYS A 268 -25.67 12.99 25.40
CA LYS A 268 -24.54 13.89 25.61
C LYS A 268 -23.18 13.24 25.38
N GLN A 269 -23.01 11.97 25.79
CA GLN A 269 -21.81 11.20 25.46
C GLN A 269 -21.63 10.99 23.96
N PHE A 270 -22.72 10.71 23.23
CA PHE A 270 -22.64 10.51 21.77
C PHE A 270 -22.36 11.81 21.00
N GLU A 271 -22.94 12.94 21.46
CA GLU A 271 -22.64 14.26 20.87
C GLU A 271 -21.19 14.70 21.14
N ALA A 272 -20.63 14.33 22.30
CA ALA A 272 -19.22 14.56 22.63
C ALA A 272 -18.28 13.69 21.79
N GLU A 273 -18.63 12.42 21.59
CA GLU A 273 -17.85 11.47 20.79
C GLU A 273 -17.84 11.83 19.28
N THR A 274 -18.97 12.35 18.77
CA THR A 274 -19.07 12.83 17.38
C THR A 274 -18.26 14.12 17.20
N LYS A 275 -18.23 14.99 18.19
CA LYS A 275 -17.43 16.21 18.16
C LYS A 275 -15.94 15.92 18.27
N ALA A 276 -15.54 14.95 19.09
CA ALA A 276 -14.15 14.51 19.20
C ALA A 276 -13.62 13.88 17.89
N LEU A 277 -14.47 13.16 17.14
CA LEU A 277 -14.12 12.62 15.83
C LEU A 277 -13.98 13.73 14.78
N GLU A 278 -14.84 14.74 14.78
CA GLU A 278 -14.72 15.91 13.89
C GLU A 278 -13.46 16.74 14.21
N ASP A 279 -13.11 16.89 15.50
CA ASP A 279 -11.91 17.60 15.95
C ASP A 279 -10.62 16.82 15.63
N THR A 280 -10.66 15.47 15.63
CA THR A 280 -9.51 14.61 15.27
C THR A 280 -9.25 14.64 13.77
N GLU A 281 -10.30 14.62 12.93
CA GLU A 281 -10.14 14.79 11.47
C GLU A 281 -9.59 16.17 11.09
N MET A 282 -9.92 17.23 11.85
CA MET A 282 -9.35 18.56 11.60
C MET A 282 -7.89 18.70 12.06
N THR A 283 -7.47 17.93 13.06
CA THR A 283 -6.08 17.96 13.57
C THR A 283 -5.12 17.20 12.66
N GLU A 284 -5.58 16.12 12.05
CA GLU A 284 -4.77 15.36 11.07
C GLU A 284 -4.56 16.10 9.73
N MET A 285 -5.45 17.04 9.37
CA MET A 285 -5.28 17.90 8.18
C MET A 285 -4.35 19.11 8.41
N GLY A 286 -3.92 19.37 9.63
CA GLY A 286 -3.14 20.57 10.02
C GLY A 286 -1.62 20.43 9.92
N GLY A 287 -1.08 19.27 9.61
CA GLY A 287 0.34 18.99 9.75
C GLY A 287 1.07 18.61 8.47
N SER A 288 1.13 19.44 7.45
CA SER A 288 2.20 19.40 6.44
C SER A 288 2.13 20.66 5.56
N GLN A 289 3.03 21.58 5.78
CA GLN A 289 3.28 22.68 4.86
C GLN A 289 4.43 22.30 3.95
N GLU A 290 4.11 22.03 2.68
CA GLU A 290 5.02 22.34 1.60
C GLU A 290 4.21 22.69 0.33
N LYS A 291 4.59 23.82 -0.28
CA LYS A 291 3.82 24.55 -1.27
C LYS A 291 3.99 23.99 -2.67
N THR A 292 2.92 23.61 -3.32
CA THR A 292 2.87 23.59 -4.80
C THR A 292 1.52 24.12 -5.27
N ASP A 293 1.46 24.66 -6.48
CA ASP A 293 0.27 25.34 -7.09
C ASP A 293 -0.99 24.45 -7.18
N SER A 294 -0.83 23.13 -7.11
CA SER A 294 -1.92 22.16 -6.97
C SER A 294 -2.75 22.34 -5.69
N ASP A 295 -2.12 22.84 -4.63
CA ASP A 295 -2.78 23.06 -3.33
C ASP A 295 -3.71 24.28 -3.33
N ALA A 296 -3.47 25.25 -4.22
CA ALA A 296 -4.32 26.44 -4.33
C ALA A 296 -5.72 26.09 -4.86
N GLU A 297 -5.77 25.21 -5.86
CA GLU A 297 -7.03 24.75 -6.46
C GLU A 297 -7.83 23.84 -5.52
N ALA A 298 -7.13 22.98 -4.77
CA ALA A 298 -7.75 22.16 -3.73
C ALA A 298 -8.31 23.00 -2.58
N ARG A 299 -7.59 24.05 -2.16
CA ARG A 299 -8.05 25.01 -1.14
C ARG A 299 -9.25 25.84 -1.61
N GLU A 300 -9.31 26.20 -2.89
CA GLU A 300 -10.48 26.93 -3.42
C GLU A 300 -11.72 26.02 -3.52
N LYS A 301 -11.57 24.76 -3.96
CA LYS A 301 -12.64 23.74 -3.91
C LYS A 301 -13.13 23.50 -2.47
N HIS A 302 -12.20 23.44 -1.52
CA HIS A 302 -12.53 23.26 -0.10
C HIS A 302 -13.27 24.48 0.48
N ARG A 303 -12.82 25.72 0.16
CA ARG A 303 -13.52 26.96 0.54
C ARG A 303 -14.91 27.06 -0.07
N ARG A 304 -15.12 26.61 -1.32
CA ARG A 304 -16.46 26.54 -1.94
C ARG A 304 -17.36 25.54 -1.22
N LYS A 305 -16.81 24.39 -0.79
CA LYS A 305 -17.55 23.36 -0.04
C LYS A 305 -17.95 23.84 1.36
N LEU A 306 -17.06 24.56 2.05
CA LEU A 306 -17.34 25.17 3.35
C LEU A 306 -18.42 26.30 3.26
N ARG A 307 -18.39 27.12 2.20
CA ARG A 307 -19.44 28.12 1.96
C ARG A 307 -20.80 27.50 1.69
N LEU A 308 -20.85 26.36 0.98
CA LEU A 308 -22.08 25.61 0.74
C LEU A 308 -22.62 24.98 2.03
N LEU A 309 -21.76 24.44 2.87
CA LEU A 309 -22.13 23.88 4.18
C LEU A 309 -22.63 24.99 5.14
N GLY A 310 -22.02 26.18 5.10
CA GLY A 310 -22.49 27.35 5.83
C GLY A 310 -23.91 27.77 5.42
N LYS A 311 -24.18 27.84 4.11
CA LYS A 311 -25.53 28.16 3.58
C LYS A 311 -26.57 27.10 3.94
N VAL A 312 -26.19 25.83 3.98
CA VAL A 312 -27.09 24.73 4.41
C VAL A 312 -27.38 24.82 5.92
N ARG A 313 -26.40 25.29 6.73
CA ARG A 313 -26.56 25.47 8.18
C ARG A 313 -27.48 26.67 8.50
N GLU A 314 -27.35 27.78 7.75
CA GLU A 314 -28.25 28.92 7.85
C GLU A 314 -29.70 28.57 7.45
N ARG A 315 -29.88 27.90 6.29
CA ARG A 315 -31.21 27.43 5.87
C ARG A 315 -31.86 26.47 6.87
N ARG A 316 -31.07 25.69 7.62
CA ARG A 316 -31.57 24.85 8.72
C ARG A 316 -31.99 25.70 9.95
N LYS A 317 -31.24 26.78 10.27
CA LYS A 317 -31.61 27.68 11.34
C LYS A 317 -32.91 28.42 11.02
N ASP A 318 -33.05 28.92 9.79
CA ASP A 318 -34.26 29.61 9.33
C ASP A 318 -35.48 28.70 9.30
N ARG A 319 -35.33 27.43 8.87
CA ARG A 319 -36.42 26.44 8.97
C ARG A 319 -36.83 26.13 10.40
N LYS A 320 -35.88 26.10 11.34
CA LYS A 320 -36.22 25.93 12.76
C LYS A 320 -36.94 27.16 13.32
N ARG A 321 -36.51 28.36 12.97
CA ARG A 321 -37.17 29.61 13.38
C ARG A 321 -38.62 29.67 12.87
N LYS A 322 -38.82 29.39 11.58
CA LYS A 322 -40.18 29.35 10.99
C LYS A 322 -41.08 28.23 11.55
N MET A 323 -40.48 27.12 12.06
CA MET A 323 -41.28 26.11 12.76
C MET A 323 -41.65 26.47 14.18
N THR A 324 -40.80 27.25 14.88
CA THR A 324 -41.14 27.79 16.21
C THR A 324 -42.22 28.89 16.10
N GLU A 325 -42.06 29.80 15.15
CA GLU A 325 -43.06 30.85 14.86
C GLU A 325 -44.43 30.28 14.47
N LYS A 326 -44.46 29.19 13.64
CA LYS A 326 -45.72 28.49 13.34
C LYS A 326 -46.33 27.74 14.53
N ARG A 327 -45.53 27.30 15.50
CA ARG A 327 -46.05 26.68 16.72
C ARG A 327 -46.63 27.72 17.69
N GLU A 328 -46.01 28.86 17.77
CA GLU A 328 -46.48 29.98 18.61
C GLU A 328 -47.75 30.61 18.01
N ALA A 329 -47.84 30.74 16.66
CA ALA A 329 -49.04 31.24 15.99
C ALA A 329 -50.24 30.26 16.07
N GLY A 330 -49.98 28.92 16.08
CA GLY A 330 -51.05 27.93 16.20
C GLY A 330 -51.56 27.72 17.63
N SER A 331 -50.85 28.21 18.67
CA SER A 331 -51.32 28.16 20.05
C SER A 331 -52.22 29.31 20.43
N HIS A 332 -52.30 30.36 19.60
CA HIS A 332 -53.22 31.49 19.80
C HIS A 332 -54.59 31.34 19.10
N GLU A 333 -54.75 30.31 18.23
CA GLU A 333 -56.04 30.03 17.57
C GLU A 333 -56.92 29.00 18.30
N GLU A 334 -56.40 28.33 19.34
CA GLU A 334 -57.19 27.36 20.13
C GLU A 334 -57.80 27.95 21.43
N ASP A 335 -57.61 29.25 21.72
CA ASP A 335 -58.18 29.92 22.90
C ASP A 335 -59.29 30.95 22.57
N HIS A 336 -60.03 30.79 21.45
CA HIS A 336 -61.23 31.57 21.16
C HIS A 336 -62.41 30.66 20.81
#